data_d1a03af3620330f1bf8dba2483e293ed
#
_entry.id   d1a03af3620330f1bf8dba2483e293ed
#
_cell.length_a   1.000
_cell.length_b   1.000
_cell.length_c   1.000
_cell.angle_alpha   90.00
_cell.angle_beta   90.00
_cell.angle_gamma   90.00
#
_symmetry.space_group_name_H-M   'P 1'
#
loop_
_entity.id
_entity.type
_entity.pdbx_description
1 polymer ?
#
loop_
_entity_poly.entity_id
_entity_poly.type
_entity_poly.pdbx_seq_one_letter_code
_entity_poly.pdbx_strand_id
1 'polypeptide(L)'
;DVIINIVDATNLSRSLFFTTQLLELGVPVVVALNKADINEKKQTEIDINTLSVKLGCPVVETVSTSSEGLKELVAAAVELEGKEQVAPYSQGTVDLTDKKEVEAADRKRFAFVNKTVAQVESRKVLTKDRNFQDKIDAVLTHPVVGLPIFALVMFLVFQISQAWVGPWIAEGYEFENGTVIPGLVT
;
A
#
# COMPACT_ATOMS: atom_id res chain seq x y z
N ASP A 1 6.25 26.32 -13.50
CA ASP A 1 6.51 24.95 -13.01
C ASP A 1 5.35 24.50 -12.12
N VAL A 2 5.01 23.21 -12.17
CA VAL A 2 3.96 22.58 -11.35
C VAL A 2 4.50 21.28 -10.77
N ILE A 3 4.19 20.98 -9.51
CA ILE A 3 4.60 19.74 -8.85
C ILE A 3 3.42 18.74 -8.90
N ILE A 4 3.65 17.55 -9.40
CA ILE A 4 2.72 16.42 -9.26
C ILE A 4 3.20 15.59 -8.07
N ASN A 5 2.43 15.57 -6.99
CA ASN A 5 2.73 14.81 -5.79
C ASN A 5 1.90 13.53 -5.73
N ILE A 6 2.57 12.39 -5.74
CA ILE A 6 1.90 11.07 -5.66
C ILE A 6 1.67 10.71 -4.20
N VAL A 7 0.39 10.56 -3.83
CA VAL A 7 -0.09 10.25 -2.48
C VAL A 7 -0.65 8.84 -2.44
N ASP A 8 -0.21 8.04 -1.49
CA ASP A 8 -0.75 6.70 -1.27
C ASP A 8 -2.09 6.79 -0.52
N ALA A 9 -3.19 6.49 -1.20
CA ALA A 9 -4.54 6.53 -0.64
C ALA A 9 -4.72 5.55 0.53
N THR A 10 -3.94 4.46 0.59
CA THR A 10 -4.02 3.47 1.67
C THR A 10 -3.33 3.92 2.95
N ASN A 11 -2.48 4.96 2.87
CA ASN A 11 -1.76 5.54 4.00
C ASN A 11 -1.76 7.08 3.93
N LEU A 12 -2.95 7.63 3.96
CA LEU A 12 -3.20 9.04 3.66
C LEU A 12 -2.46 9.99 4.63
N SER A 13 -2.53 9.74 5.93
CA SER A 13 -1.87 10.60 6.94
C SER A 13 -0.37 10.75 6.72
N ARG A 14 0.32 9.65 6.41
CA ARG A 14 1.75 9.67 6.17
C ARG A 14 2.12 10.43 4.89
N SER A 15 1.34 10.20 3.84
CA SER A 15 1.59 10.82 2.53
C SER A 15 1.27 12.30 2.55
N LEU A 16 0.19 12.73 3.21
CA LEU A 16 -0.19 14.13 3.32
C LEU A 16 0.77 14.96 4.18
N PHE A 17 1.52 14.35 5.08
CA PHE A 17 2.56 15.04 5.83
C PHE A 17 3.58 15.69 4.87
N PHE A 18 4.06 14.93 3.90
CA PHE A 18 4.97 15.44 2.88
C PHE A 18 4.28 16.43 1.92
N THR A 19 3.01 16.16 1.56
CA THR A 19 2.22 17.08 0.73
C THR A 19 2.15 18.48 1.33
N THR A 20 1.92 18.59 2.65
CA THR A 20 1.88 19.91 3.32
C THR A 20 3.20 20.64 3.27
N GLN A 21 4.34 19.93 3.25
CA GLN A 21 5.66 20.54 3.07
C GLN A 21 5.85 21.08 1.65
N LEU A 22 5.38 20.34 0.64
CA LEU A 22 5.44 20.79 -0.75
C LEU A 22 4.60 22.04 -1.00
N LEU A 23 3.41 22.09 -0.40
CA LEU A 23 2.51 23.26 -0.52
C LEU A 23 3.10 24.54 0.08
N GLU A 24 3.94 24.43 1.11
CA GLU A 24 4.65 25.56 1.72
C GLU A 24 5.74 26.16 0.81
N LEU A 25 6.18 25.45 -0.22
CA LEU A 25 7.19 25.97 -1.15
C LEU A 25 6.65 27.08 -2.07
N GLY A 26 5.32 27.28 -2.11
CA GLY A 26 4.69 28.29 -2.95
C GLY A 26 4.66 27.94 -4.45
N VAL A 27 5.05 26.71 -4.81
CA VAL A 27 4.91 26.19 -6.16
C VAL A 27 3.57 25.48 -6.28
N PRO A 28 2.81 25.64 -7.38
CA PRO A 28 1.56 24.92 -7.58
C PRO A 28 1.74 23.41 -7.50
N VAL A 29 0.87 22.76 -6.73
CA VAL A 29 0.89 21.32 -6.50
C VAL A 29 -0.42 20.70 -6.94
N VAL A 30 -0.37 19.59 -7.68
CA VAL A 30 -1.48 18.68 -7.93
C VAL A 30 -1.23 17.38 -7.17
N VAL A 31 -2.23 16.88 -6.48
CA VAL A 31 -2.15 15.59 -5.77
C VAL A 31 -2.72 14.48 -6.65
N ALA A 32 -1.88 13.48 -6.94
CA ALA A 32 -2.30 12.21 -7.53
C ALA A 32 -2.59 11.22 -6.39
N LEU A 33 -3.86 10.99 -6.08
CA LEU A 33 -4.29 10.04 -5.05
C LEU A 33 -4.27 8.63 -5.64
N ASN A 34 -3.14 7.95 -5.47
CA ASN A 34 -2.88 6.65 -6.09
C ASN A 34 -3.38 5.48 -5.23
N LYS A 35 -3.64 4.33 -5.87
CA LYS A 35 -4.19 3.12 -5.27
C LYS A 35 -5.65 3.23 -4.85
N ALA A 36 -6.46 4.02 -5.57
CA ALA A 36 -7.89 4.15 -5.32
C ALA A 36 -8.62 2.79 -5.36
N ASP A 37 -8.23 1.90 -6.27
CA ASP A 37 -8.74 0.53 -6.40
C ASP A 37 -8.55 -0.33 -5.14
N ILE A 38 -7.47 -0.10 -4.39
CA ILE A 38 -7.20 -0.82 -3.13
C ILE A 38 -8.11 -0.30 -2.01
N ASN A 39 -8.37 1.00 -1.97
CA ASN A 39 -9.30 1.59 -1.01
C ASN A 39 -10.73 1.13 -1.25
N GLU A 40 -11.16 1.05 -2.51
CA GLU A 40 -12.46 0.50 -2.88
C GLU A 40 -12.62 -0.95 -2.36
N LYS A 41 -11.63 -1.81 -2.60
CA LYS A 41 -11.59 -3.20 -2.10
C LYS A 41 -11.61 -3.26 -0.56
N LYS A 42 -11.05 -2.27 0.13
CA LYS A 42 -11.05 -2.17 1.60
C LYS A 42 -12.27 -1.45 2.16
N GLN A 43 -13.20 -1.02 1.30
CA GLN A 43 -14.36 -0.20 1.68
C GLN A 43 -13.96 1.08 2.46
N THR A 44 -12.83 1.64 2.11
CA THR A 44 -12.37 2.93 2.60
C THR A 44 -12.72 3.98 1.54
N GLU A 45 -13.53 4.95 1.90
CA GLU A 45 -13.93 6.05 1.03
C GLU A 45 -13.17 7.32 1.44
N ILE A 46 -12.64 8.05 0.47
CA ILE A 46 -12.00 9.34 0.67
C ILE A 46 -12.82 10.39 -0.09
N ASP A 47 -13.28 11.42 0.63
CA ASP A 47 -13.96 12.56 0.00
C ASP A 47 -12.92 13.47 -0.65
N ILE A 48 -12.74 13.29 -1.96
CA ILE A 48 -11.76 14.00 -2.77
C ILE A 48 -12.07 15.50 -2.82
N ASN A 49 -13.35 15.85 -2.92
CA ASN A 49 -13.75 17.25 -2.99
C ASN A 49 -13.39 17.98 -1.71
N THR A 50 -13.74 17.40 -0.56
CA THR A 50 -13.38 17.95 0.74
C THR A 50 -11.87 17.96 0.94
N LEU A 51 -11.15 16.93 0.50
CA LEU A 51 -9.68 16.87 0.57
C LEU A 51 -9.05 18.00 -0.28
N SER A 52 -9.50 18.18 -1.51
CA SER A 52 -9.03 19.24 -2.40
C SER A 52 -9.22 20.64 -1.79
N VAL A 53 -10.41 20.89 -1.24
CA VAL A 53 -10.69 22.18 -0.56
C VAL A 53 -9.79 22.38 0.65
N LYS A 54 -9.54 21.34 1.44
CA LYS A 54 -8.70 21.43 2.64
C LYS A 54 -7.21 21.58 2.35
N LEU A 55 -6.75 21.01 1.26
CA LEU A 55 -5.37 21.15 0.82
C LEU A 55 -5.14 22.42 -0.01
N GLY A 56 -6.22 23.03 -0.53
CA GLY A 56 -6.12 24.17 -1.43
C GLY A 56 -5.49 23.84 -2.78
N CYS A 57 -5.54 22.54 -3.19
CA CYS A 57 -4.96 22.07 -4.43
C CYS A 57 -5.85 20.99 -5.09
N PRO A 58 -5.80 20.83 -6.42
CA PRO A 58 -6.51 19.77 -7.09
C PRO A 58 -6.03 18.40 -6.61
N VAL A 59 -6.98 17.49 -6.39
CA VAL A 59 -6.74 16.08 -6.06
C VAL A 59 -7.40 15.23 -7.12
N VAL A 60 -6.63 14.35 -7.76
CA VAL A 60 -7.10 13.44 -8.81
C VAL A 60 -6.83 12.01 -8.38
N GLU A 61 -7.86 11.18 -8.41
CA GLU A 61 -7.68 9.73 -8.19
C GLU A 61 -6.94 9.10 -9.36
N THR A 62 -6.03 8.20 -9.01
CA THR A 62 -5.26 7.48 -10.02
C THR A 62 -5.07 6.02 -9.63
N VAL A 63 -5.00 5.17 -10.65
CA VAL A 63 -4.59 3.77 -10.53
C VAL A 63 -3.44 3.54 -11.49
N SER A 64 -2.21 3.61 -10.99
CA SER A 64 -1.02 3.56 -11.84
C SER A 64 -0.88 2.27 -12.65
N THR A 65 -1.44 1.16 -12.17
CA THR A 65 -1.39 -0.14 -12.85
C THR A 65 -2.32 -0.22 -14.06
N SER A 66 -3.43 0.54 -14.07
CA SER A 66 -4.41 0.60 -15.19
C SER A 66 -4.31 1.89 -16.00
N SER A 67 -3.44 2.82 -15.59
CA SER A 67 -3.33 4.17 -16.17
C SER A 67 -4.60 5.02 -16.05
N GLU A 68 -5.50 4.66 -15.15
CA GLU A 68 -6.72 5.40 -14.84
C GLU A 68 -6.41 6.71 -14.13
N GLY A 69 -7.09 7.81 -14.49
CA GLY A 69 -6.91 9.14 -13.91
C GLY A 69 -5.65 9.88 -14.38
N LEU A 70 -4.75 9.28 -15.16
CA LEU A 70 -3.49 9.92 -15.55
C LEU A 70 -3.70 11.08 -16.53
N LYS A 71 -4.70 11.01 -17.41
CA LYS A 71 -5.00 12.10 -18.37
C LYS A 71 -5.55 13.32 -17.63
N GLU A 72 -6.45 13.08 -16.71
CA GLU A 72 -7.06 14.08 -15.83
C GLU A 72 -6.01 14.74 -14.94
N LEU A 73 -5.08 13.96 -14.42
CA LEU A 73 -3.94 14.45 -13.63
C LEU A 73 -3.06 15.42 -14.43
N VAL A 74 -2.70 15.03 -15.65
CA VAL A 74 -1.87 15.89 -16.53
C VAL A 74 -2.64 17.14 -16.92
N ALA A 75 -3.93 17.03 -17.24
CA ALA A 75 -4.77 18.19 -17.56
C ALA A 75 -4.86 19.17 -16.39
N ALA A 76 -5.05 18.66 -15.15
CA ALA A 76 -5.07 19.49 -13.94
C ALA A 76 -3.71 20.16 -13.70
N ALA A 77 -2.60 19.48 -13.96
CA ALA A 77 -1.27 20.05 -13.82
C ALA A 77 -1.03 21.18 -14.84
N VAL A 78 -1.43 21.00 -16.11
CA VAL A 78 -1.31 22.03 -17.15
C VAL A 78 -2.18 23.24 -16.80
N GLU A 79 -3.38 23.02 -16.28
CA GLU A 79 -4.28 24.09 -15.89
C GLU A 79 -3.74 24.94 -14.74
N LEU A 80 -2.91 24.38 -13.88
CA LEU A 80 -2.29 25.09 -12.74
C LEU A 80 -1.02 25.88 -13.12
N GLU A 81 -0.52 25.72 -14.33
CA GLU A 81 0.69 26.44 -14.74
C GLU A 81 0.48 27.95 -14.63
N GLY A 82 1.38 28.62 -13.92
CA GLY A 82 1.32 30.08 -13.71
C GLY A 82 0.26 30.55 -12.72
N LYS A 83 -0.50 29.67 -12.06
CA LYS A 83 -1.43 30.05 -11.01
C LYS A 83 -0.72 30.11 -9.65
N GLU A 84 -1.16 31.04 -8.81
CA GLU A 84 -0.72 31.08 -7.40
C GLU A 84 -1.54 30.11 -6.57
N GLN A 85 -0.88 29.45 -5.61
CA GLN A 85 -1.51 28.53 -4.69
C GLN A 85 -1.12 28.86 -3.25
N VAL A 86 -2.11 28.87 -2.36
CA VAL A 86 -1.90 29.21 -0.95
C VAL A 86 -1.86 27.93 -0.12
N ALA A 87 -0.78 27.75 0.64
CA ALA A 87 -0.65 26.62 1.55
C ALA A 87 -1.71 26.68 2.66
N PRO A 88 -2.45 25.61 2.92
CA PRO A 88 -3.46 25.54 3.98
C PRO A 88 -2.87 25.49 5.39
N TYR A 89 -1.59 25.18 5.47
CA TYR A 89 -0.79 25.11 6.67
C TYR A 89 0.57 25.73 6.42
N SER A 90 1.02 26.56 7.34
CA SER A 90 2.38 27.11 7.35
C SER A 90 3.01 26.91 8.72
N GLN A 91 4.19 26.33 8.73
CA GLN A 91 4.91 26.01 9.96
C GLN A 91 5.73 27.20 10.48
N GLY A 92 6.01 28.19 9.61
CA GLY A 92 6.91 29.29 9.90
C GLY A 92 8.38 28.87 9.93
N THR A 93 9.24 29.74 10.43
CA THR A 93 10.67 29.46 10.59
C THR A 93 10.91 28.55 11.79
N VAL A 94 11.59 27.42 11.54
CA VAL A 94 11.99 26.44 12.56
C VAL A 94 13.49 26.32 12.53
N ASP A 95 14.14 26.37 13.68
CA ASP A 95 15.58 26.09 13.77
C ASP A 95 15.81 24.59 13.57
N LEU A 96 16.33 24.23 12.42
CA LEU A 96 16.63 22.83 12.06
C LEU A 96 17.78 22.23 12.89
N THR A 97 18.52 23.03 13.63
CA THR A 97 19.60 22.57 14.52
C THR A 97 19.07 22.16 15.89
N ASP A 98 17.91 22.71 16.31
CA ASP A 98 17.26 22.30 17.57
C ASP A 98 16.26 21.15 17.31
N LYS A 99 16.68 19.95 17.70
CA LYS A 99 15.86 18.74 17.57
C LYS A 99 14.48 18.85 18.25
N LYS A 100 14.40 19.55 19.40
CA LYS A 100 13.13 19.70 20.13
C LYS A 100 12.16 20.61 19.40
N GLU A 101 12.68 21.66 18.78
CA GLU A 101 11.87 22.57 17.98
C GLU A 101 11.34 21.87 16.72
N VAL A 102 12.20 21.12 16.04
CA VAL A 102 11.80 20.31 14.88
C VAL A 102 10.72 19.27 15.26
N GLU A 103 10.91 18.52 16.37
CA GLU A 103 9.91 17.55 16.83
C GLU A 103 8.58 18.22 17.22
N ALA A 104 8.60 19.40 17.82
CA ALA A 104 7.39 20.14 18.18
C ALA A 104 6.66 20.63 16.95
N ALA A 105 7.39 21.08 15.95
CA ALA A 105 6.91 21.52 14.67
C ALA A 105 6.26 20.37 13.88
N ASP A 106 6.92 19.22 13.81
CA ASP A 106 6.38 18.01 13.15
C ASP A 106 5.10 17.52 13.85
N ARG A 107 5.02 17.56 15.17
CA ARG A 107 3.80 17.21 15.91
C ARG A 107 2.61 18.10 15.52
N LYS A 108 2.85 19.41 15.36
CA LYS A 108 1.80 20.33 14.92
C LYS A 108 1.33 20.02 13.50
N ARG A 109 2.27 19.75 12.59
CA ARG A 109 1.95 19.35 11.21
C ARG A 109 1.17 18.03 11.18
N PHE A 110 1.59 17.02 11.92
CA PHE A 110 0.84 15.77 12.07
C PHE A 110 -0.56 15.97 12.65
N ALA A 111 -0.71 16.86 13.62
CA ALA A 111 -2.03 17.18 14.18
C ALA A 111 -2.96 17.79 13.11
N PHE A 112 -2.45 18.71 12.29
CA PHE A 112 -3.20 19.27 11.15
C PHE A 112 -3.59 18.20 10.14
N VAL A 113 -2.62 17.37 9.72
CA VAL A 113 -2.85 16.30 8.75
C VAL A 113 -3.88 15.28 9.29
N ASN A 114 -3.72 14.82 10.52
CA ASN A 114 -4.66 13.85 11.12
C ASN A 114 -6.07 14.41 11.26
N LYS A 115 -6.20 15.71 11.59
CA LYS A 115 -7.51 16.41 11.60
C LYS A 115 -8.14 16.43 10.21
N THR A 116 -7.34 16.70 9.18
CA THR A 116 -7.80 16.69 7.79
C THR A 116 -8.25 15.29 7.38
N VAL A 117 -7.42 14.27 7.62
CA VAL A 117 -7.73 12.87 7.29
C VAL A 117 -9.01 12.39 8.00
N ALA A 118 -9.17 12.69 9.27
CA ALA A 118 -10.37 12.32 10.03
C ALA A 118 -11.68 12.92 9.47
N GLN A 119 -11.59 13.98 8.67
CA GLN A 119 -12.76 14.65 8.07
C GLN A 119 -13.06 14.16 6.64
N VAL A 120 -12.08 13.59 5.96
CA VAL A 120 -12.19 13.15 4.56
C VAL A 120 -12.19 11.65 4.39
N GLU A 121 -11.60 10.90 5.31
CA GLU A 121 -11.51 9.45 5.24
C GLU A 121 -12.64 8.81 6.06
N SER A 122 -13.51 8.09 5.38
CA SER A 122 -14.52 7.22 6.00
C SER A 122 -14.10 5.78 5.82
N ARG A 123 -13.63 5.17 6.88
CA ARG A 123 -13.43 3.73 6.93
C ARG A 123 -14.71 3.10 7.44
N LYS A 124 -15.41 2.40 6.59
CA LYS A 124 -16.32 1.38 7.12
C LYS A 124 -15.42 0.40 7.84
N VAL A 125 -15.34 0.56 9.16
CA VAL A 125 -14.67 -0.43 10.02
C VAL A 125 -15.38 -1.74 9.74
N LEU A 126 -14.84 -2.48 8.80
CA LEU A 126 -15.13 -3.90 8.72
C LEU A 126 -14.67 -4.41 10.08
N THR A 127 -15.65 -4.57 10.97
CA THR A 127 -15.51 -5.46 12.09
C THR A 127 -14.73 -6.62 11.55
N LYS A 128 -13.45 -6.62 11.84
CA LYS A 128 -12.46 -7.68 11.66
C LYS A 128 -13.05 -8.92 10.98
N ASP A 129 -13.46 -8.79 9.71
CA ASP A 129 -13.60 -9.95 8.86
C ASP A 129 -12.18 -10.50 8.78
N ARG A 130 -11.92 -11.39 9.75
CA ARG A 130 -10.72 -12.22 9.71
C ARG A 130 -10.76 -12.88 8.35
N ASN A 131 -10.01 -12.32 7.41
CA ASN A 131 -9.83 -12.91 6.10
C ASN A 131 -9.49 -14.38 6.37
N PHE A 132 -9.99 -15.26 5.52
CA PHE A 132 -9.69 -16.69 5.63
C PHE A 132 -8.19 -16.94 5.83
N GLN A 133 -7.36 -16.11 5.21
CA GLN A 133 -5.91 -16.06 5.38
C GLN A 133 -5.48 -15.77 6.83
N ASP A 134 -6.07 -14.79 7.50
CA ASP A 134 -5.76 -14.47 8.91
C ASP A 134 -6.14 -15.62 9.85
N LYS A 135 -7.19 -16.37 9.52
CA LYS A 135 -7.58 -17.55 10.29
C LYS A 135 -6.58 -18.69 10.11
N ILE A 136 -6.14 -18.94 8.86
CA ILE A 136 -5.11 -19.94 8.57
C ILE A 136 -3.81 -19.55 9.26
N ASP A 137 -3.41 -18.29 9.13
CA ASP A 137 -2.18 -17.78 9.73
C ASP A 137 -2.19 -17.90 11.25
N ALA A 138 -3.31 -17.55 11.89
CA ALA A 138 -3.48 -17.69 13.33
C ALA A 138 -3.40 -19.15 13.82
N VAL A 139 -3.83 -20.12 13.01
CA VAL A 139 -3.74 -21.54 13.32
C VAL A 139 -2.32 -22.06 13.09
N LEU A 140 -1.69 -21.70 11.97
CA LEU A 140 -0.35 -22.16 11.60
C LEU A 140 0.74 -21.57 12.52
N THR A 141 0.56 -20.33 12.96
CA THR A 141 1.51 -19.63 13.85
C THR A 141 1.25 -19.88 15.34
N HIS A 142 0.17 -20.60 15.69
CA HIS A 142 -0.13 -20.90 17.09
C HIS A 142 0.92 -21.88 17.67
N PRO A 143 1.58 -21.54 18.79
CA PRO A 143 2.72 -22.29 19.32
C PRO A 143 2.41 -23.77 19.66
N VAL A 144 1.17 -24.07 20.05
CA VAL A 144 0.76 -25.45 20.39
C VAL A 144 0.22 -26.22 19.18
N VAL A 145 -0.47 -25.54 18.26
CA VAL A 145 -1.12 -26.18 17.10
C VAL A 145 -0.20 -26.18 15.87
N GLY A 146 0.61 -25.14 15.71
CA GLY A 146 1.54 -25.00 14.58
C GLY A 146 2.61 -26.11 14.56
N LEU A 147 3.11 -26.54 15.73
CA LEU A 147 4.13 -27.58 15.80
C LEU A 147 3.66 -28.94 15.28
N PRO A 148 2.47 -29.46 15.69
CA PRO A 148 1.90 -30.69 15.10
C PRO A 148 1.60 -30.55 13.60
N ILE A 149 1.09 -29.40 13.17
CA ILE A 149 0.82 -29.15 11.73
C ILE A 149 2.13 -29.18 10.94
N PHE A 150 3.17 -28.53 11.44
CA PHE A 150 4.50 -28.57 10.82
C PHE A 150 5.03 -30.00 10.72
N ALA A 151 4.95 -30.80 11.81
CA ALA A 151 5.38 -32.19 11.81
C ALA A 151 4.59 -33.04 10.79
N LEU A 152 3.27 -32.81 10.67
CA LEU A 152 2.42 -33.47 9.69
C LEU A 152 2.83 -33.10 8.26
N VAL A 153 3.04 -31.83 7.98
CA VAL A 153 3.47 -31.37 6.65
C VAL A 153 4.83 -31.95 6.29
N MET A 154 5.80 -31.93 7.22
CA MET A 154 7.11 -32.49 7.00
C MET A 154 7.04 -34.01 6.75
N PHE A 155 6.19 -34.75 7.48
CA PHE A 155 5.96 -36.17 7.27
C PHE A 155 5.38 -36.44 5.86
N LEU A 156 4.38 -35.64 5.42
CA LEU A 156 3.79 -35.77 4.09
C LEU A 156 4.81 -35.47 2.98
N VAL A 157 5.58 -34.42 3.13
CA VAL A 157 6.66 -34.09 2.18
C VAL A 157 7.68 -35.20 2.09
N PHE A 158 8.09 -35.77 3.23
CA PHE A 158 9.02 -36.90 3.27
C PHE A 158 8.44 -38.14 2.60
N GLN A 159 7.18 -38.49 2.88
CA GLN A 159 6.50 -39.60 2.25
C GLN A 159 6.39 -39.45 0.73
N ILE A 160 5.97 -38.28 0.27
CA ILE A 160 5.88 -37.99 -1.17
C ILE A 160 7.26 -38.08 -1.82
N SER A 161 8.27 -37.50 -1.18
CA SER A 161 9.65 -37.53 -1.68
C SER A 161 10.21 -38.94 -1.77
N GLN A 162 10.01 -39.76 -0.74
CA GLN A 162 10.58 -41.12 -0.69
C GLN A 162 9.77 -42.15 -1.47
N ALA A 163 8.44 -42.05 -1.41
CA ALA A 163 7.58 -43.07 -2.02
C ALA A 163 7.33 -42.87 -3.52
N TRP A 164 7.31 -41.59 -3.96
CA TRP A 164 6.92 -41.25 -5.32
C TRP A 164 8.05 -40.56 -6.10
N VAL A 165 8.58 -39.47 -5.59
CA VAL A 165 9.51 -38.61 -6.32
C VAL A 165 10.91 -39.25 -6.36
N GLY A 166 11.36 -39.81 -5.25
CA GLY A 166 12.69 -40.46 -5.15
C GLY A 166 12.86 -41.64 -6.11
N PRO A 167 11.99 -42.64 -6.08
CA PRO A 167 12.03 -43.75 -7.04
C PRO A 167 11.87 -43.28 -8.49
N TRP A 168 10.96 -42.35 -8.75
CA TRP A 168 10.75 -41.79 -10.09
C TRP A 168 12.00 -41.10 -10.66
N ILE A 169 12.72 -40.33 -9.83
CA ILE A 169 13.97 -39.69 -10.25
C ILE A 169 15.11 -40.67 -10.39
N ALA A 170 15.22 -41.66 -9.47
CA ALA A 170 16.33 -42.61 -9.42
C ALA A 170 16.19 -43.71 -10.46
N GLU A 171 15.01 -44.32 -10.57
CA GLU A 171 14.76 -45.51 -11.38
C GLU A 171 14.07 -45.25 -12.70
N GLY A 172 13.47 -44.03 -12.86
CA GLY A 172 12.63 -43.71 -14.00
C GLY A 172 11.20 -44.26 -13.84
N TYR A 173 10.39 -44.08 -14.89
CA TYR A 173 9.01 -44.55 -14.90
C TYR A 173 8.73 -45.38 -16.15
N GLU A 174 8.21 -46.56 -15.95
CA GLU A 174 7.73 -47.43 -17.04
C GLU A 174 6.21 -47.33 -17.14
N PHE A 175 5.75 -46.87 -18.30
CA PHE A 175 4.30 -46.79 -18.60
C PHE A 175 3.76 -48.16 -18.99
N GLU A 176 2.47 -48.40 -18.73
CA GLU A 176 1.74 -49.61 -19.11
C GLU A 176 1.86 -49.97 -20.61
N ASN A 177 2.19 -49.00 -21.45
CA ASN A 177 2.41 -49.17 -22.90
C ASN A 177 3.88 -49.57 -23.26
N GLY A 178 4.71 -49.83 -22.28
CA GLY A 178 6.11 -50.22 -22.51
C GLY A 178 7.09 -49.07 -22.77
N THR A 179 6.62 -47.80 -22.64
CA THR A 179 7.49 -46.64 -22.78
C THR A 179 8.20 -46.40 -21.45
N VAL A 180 9.53 -46.41 -21.45
CA VAL A 180 10.36 -46.14 -20.27
C VAL A 180 10.95 -44.73 -20.34
N ILE A 181 10.69 -43.91 -19.31
CA ILE A 181 11.45 -42.67 -19.09
C ILE A 181 12.58 -43.01 -18.14
N PRO A 182 13.86 -42.95 -18.59
CA PRO A 182 15.00 -43.26 -17.72
C PRO A 182 15.12 -42.29 -16.56
N GLY A 183 15.52 -42.81 -15.41
CA GLY A 183 15.83 -41.94 -14.25
C GLY A 183 17.01 -41.03 -14.52
N LEU A 184 17.12 -39.98 -13.71
CA LEU A 184 18.15 -38.93 -13.85
C LEU A 184 19.53 -39.42 -13.34
N VAL A 185 19.56 -40.52 -12.60
CA VAL A 185 20.77 -41.11 -11.98
C VAL A 185 20.96 -42.51 -12.54
N THR A 186 21.45 -42.60 -13.77
CA THR A 186 22.03 -43.82 -14.35
C THR A 186 23.46 -43.56 -14.79
#